data_fb113e75d3faea5fc10b1092d548f642
#
_entry.id   fb113e75d3faea5fc10b1092d548f642
#
_cell.length_a   1.000
_cell.length_b   1.000
_cell.length_c   1.000
_cell.angle_alpha   90.00
_cell.angle_beta   90.00
_cell.angle_gamma   90.00
#
_symmetry.space_group_name_H-M   'P 1'
#
loop_
_entity.id
_entity.type
_entity.pdbx_description
1 polymer ?
#
loop_
_entity_poly.entity_id
_entity_poly.type
_entity_poly.pdbx_seq_one_letter_code
_entity_poly.pdbx_strand_id
1 'polypeptide(L)'
;MTKSLFNDFSPVSAKAWKQKIQLDLKGADYNDTLIWKSLEGIDVKPFYHTEDLESISHTIDSTTSWNICETIYAQNEAHANKKAHYALSKGAESLRFIIPNKELSIQALLKNIDLTSTPIYLDLEFLDAEFVKNSPHTSIHINTDIIGNLIKSGNWFTNLKEDHNHFDAIVKHTNKFSVNVSTYQNTGANMVQQLAYALAHTNEYLNHIHNTEALNIKFGESNNNALKVNFNVSIGTNYFFEIA
;
A
#
# COMPACT_ATOMS: atom_id res chain seq x y z
N MET A 1 -22.04 37.42 2.15
CA MET A 1 -22.79 36.13 2.15
C MET A 1 -22.84 35.66 0.69
N THR A 2 -22.12 34.59 0.40
CA THR A 2 -22.16 33.95 -0.94
C THR A 2 -23.53 33.29 -1.11
N LYS A 3 -24.31 33.77 -2.07
CA LYS A 3 -25.61 33.19 -2.43
C LYS A 3 -25.34 31.75 -2.92
N SER A 4 -25.97 30.76 -2.29
CA SER A 4 -25.82 29.36 -2.75
C SER A 4 -26.31 29.25 -4.19
N LEU A 5 -25.56 28.56 -5.03
CA LEU A 5 -25.78 28.46 -6.48
C LEU A 5 -27.14 27.82 -6.83
N PHE A 6 -27.73 27.05 -5.93
CA PHE A 6 -28.94 26.27 -6.17
C PHE A 6 -30.14 26.71 -5.32
N ASN A 7 -30.11 27.91 -4.72
CA ASN A 7 -31.22 28.42 -3.90
C ASN A 7 -32.55 28.54 -4.64
N ASP A 8 -32.53 28.61 -5.96
CA ASP A 8 -33.73 28.72 -6.78
C ASP A 8 -34.44 27.37 -7.03
N PHE A 9 -33.84 26.27 -6.59
CA PHE A 9 -34.42 24.92 -6.69
C PHE A 9 -34.96 24.46 -5.36
N SER A 10 -36.19 23.94 -5.34
CA SER A 10 -36.77 23.33 -4.12
C SER A 10 -36.05 22.04 -3.76
N PRO A 11 -35.81 21.75 -2.46
CA PRO A 11 -35.25 20.48 -2.03
C PRO A 11 -36.13 19.31 -2.46
N VAL A 12 -35.52 18.23 -2.91
CA VAL A 12 -36.18 16.99 -3.33
C VAL A 12 -35.78 15.87 -2.40
N SER A 13 -36.74 15.14 -1.84
CA SER A 13 -36.48 14.00 -0.94
C SER A 13 -35.95 12.78 -1.72
N ALA A 14 -35.22 11.90 -1.03
CA ALA A 14 -34.76 10.63 -1.59
C ALA A 14 -35.90 9.80 -2.17
N LYS A 15 -37.07 9.80 -1.49
CA LYS A 15 -38.28 9.11 -1.93
C LYS A 15 -38.82 9.69 -3.25
N ALA A 16 -38.92 10.99 -3.38
CA ALA A 16 -39.40 11.64 -4.61
C ALA A 16 -38.45 11.37 -5.79
N TRP A 17 -37.15 11.40 -5.54
CA TRP A 17 -36.14 11.07 -6.54
C TRP A 17 -36.24 9.60 -7.01
N LYS A 18 -36.39 8.67 -6.06
CA LYS A 18 -36.57 7.23 -6.37
C LYS A 18 -37.84 6.99 -7.20
N GLN A 19 -38.97 7.66 -6.85
CA GLN A 19 -40.21 7.56 -7.61
C GLN A 19 -40.04 8.05 -9.06
N LYS A 20 -39.30 9.13 -9.26
CA LYS A 20 -39.00 9.62 -10.62
C LYS A 20 -38.19 8.62 -11.42
N ILE A 21 -37.17 8.00 -10.82
CA ILE A 21 -36.39 6.95 -11.46
C ILE A 21 -37.26 5.77 -11.83
N GLN A 22 -38.12 5.30 -10.92
CA GLN A 22 -39.03 4.18 -11.18
C GLN A 22 -39.99 4.48 -12.35
N LEU A 23 -40.48 5.71 -12.44
CA LEU A 23 -41.31 6.13 -13.58
C LEU A 23 -40.51 6.07 -14.89
N ASP A 24 -39.28 6.52 -14.90
CA ASP A 24 -38.43 6.55 -16.07
C ASP A 24 -37.97 5.15 -16.52
N LEU A 25 -37.94 4.18 -15.61
CA LEU A 25 -37.66 2.75 -15.91
C LEU A 25 -38.76 2.06 -16.67
N LYS A 26 -39.97 2.68 -16.84
CA LYS A 26 -41.11 2.15 -17.64
C LYS A 26 -41.50 0.71 -17.32
N GLY A 27 -41.46 0.34 -16.04
CA GLY A 27 -41.87 -0.98 -15.55
C GLY A 27 -40.70 -1.97 -15.31
N ALA A 28 -39.47 -1.64 -15.64
CA ALA A 28 -38.32 -2.43 -15.23
C ALA A 28 -38.12 -2.34 -13.69
N ASP A 29 -37.72 -3.43 -13.08
CA ASP A 29 -37.43 -3.42 -11.63
C ASP A 29 -36.21 -2.56 -11.30
N TYR A 30 -36.36 -1.73 -10.27
CA TYR A 30 -35.33 -0.81 -9.83
C TYR A 30 -34.08 -1.55 -9.29
N ASN A 31 -34.29 -2.61 -8.51
CA ASN A 31 -33.19 -3.33 -7.88
C ASN A 31 -32.40 -4.14 -8.91
N ASP A 32 -33.10 -4.78 -9.84
CA ASP A 32 -32.45 -5.60 -10.86
C ASP A 32 -31.72 -4.77 -11.92
N THR A 33 -32.16 -3.52 -12.13
CA THR A 33 -31.64 -2.66 -13.20
C THR A 33 -30.54 -1.72 -12.73
N LEU A 34 -30.65 -1.17 -11.50
CA LEU A 34 -29.81 -0.07 -11.05
C LEU A 34 -29.00 -0.34 -9.79
N ILE A 35 -29.30 -1.38 -9.02
CA ILE A 35 -28.46 -1.76 -7.90
C ILE A 35 -27.27 -2.56 -8.43
N TRP A 36 -26.09 -1.99 -8.25
CA TRP A 36 -24.85 -2.70 -8.56
C TRP A 36 -24.43 -3.57 -7.37
N LYS A 37 -24.37 -4.88 -7.59
CA LYS A 37 -23.83 -5.82 -6.61
C LYS A 37 -22.33 -5.91 -6.80
N SER A 38 -21.56 -5.34 -5.86
CA SER A 38 -20.12 -5.39 -5.91
C SER A 38 -19.59 -6.79 -5.58
N LEU A 39 -18.34 -7.08 -5.97
CA LEU A 39 -17.68 -8.35 -5.66
C LEU A 39 -17.46 -8.55 -4.14
N GLU A 40 -17.51 -7.49 -3.37
CA GLU A 40 -17.39 -7.46 -1.91
C GLU A 40 -18.72 -7.78 -1.20
N GLY A 41 -19.80 -8.00 -1.96
CA GLY A 41 -21.13 -8.27 -1.41
C GLY A 41 -21.88 -7.02 -0.94
N ILE A 42 -21.49 -5.85 -1.44
CA ILE A 42 -22.13 -4.57 -1.12
C ILE A 42 -23.11 -4.19 -2.24
N ASP A 43 -24.35 -3.89 -1.89
CA ASP A 43 -25.35 -3.38 -2.80
C ASP A 43 -25.22 -1.87 -2.94
N VAL A 44 -24.65 -1.41 -4.06
CA VAL A 44 -24.41 0.01 -4.33
C VAL A 44 -25.63 0.60 -5.03
N LYS A 45 -26.24 1.61 -4.38
CA LYS A 45 -27.40 2.32 -4.94
C LYS A 45 -26.98 3.27 -6.07
N PRO A 46 -27.87 3.59 -7.05
CA PRO A 46 -27.57 4.52 -8.12
C PRO A 46 -27.42 5.98 -7.65
N PHE A 47 -27.90 6.31 -6.45
CA PHE A 47 -27.72 7.58 -5.79
C PHE A 47 -27.78 7.43 -4.27
N TYR A 48 -27.19 8.40 -3.57
CA TYR A 48 -27.27 8.56 -2.11
C TYR A 48 -27.75 9.98 -1.79
N HIS A 49 -28.50 10.12 -0.70
CA HIS A 49 -29.06 11.37 -0.23
C HIS A 49 -28.55 11.68 1.19
N THR A 50 -28.68 12.92 1.65
CA THR A 50 -28.30 13.29 3.03
C THR A 50 -28.97 12.46 4.09
N GLU A 51 -30.20 12.00 3.83
CA GLU A 51 -30.96 11.08 4.71
C GLU A 51 -30.23 9.74 4.94
N ASP A 52 -29.43 9.27 3.96
CA ASP A 52 -28.64 8.04 4.10
C ASP A 52 -27.45 8.22 5.07
N LEU A 53 -27.01 9.46 5.34
CA LEU A 53 -25.91 9.78 6.23
C LEU A 53 -26.33 9.91 7.71
N GLU A 54 -27.62 10.11 7.98
CA GLU A 54 -28.13 10.31 9.34
C GLU A 54 -27.90 9.11 10.27
N SER A 55 -27.77 7.90 9.71
CA SER A 55 -27.46 6.66 10.44
C SER A 55 -25.96 6.40 10.63
N ILE A 56 -25.09 7.20 10.03
CA ILE A 56 -23.63 6.99 10.08
C ILE A 56 -23.04 7.81 11.22
N SER A 57 -22.82 7.16 12.36
CA SER A 57 -22.24 7.80 13.56
C SER A 57 -20.71 7.79 13.60
N HIS A 58 -20.03 7.34 12.55
CA HIS A 58 -18.57 7.26 12.54
C HIS A 58 -17.95 8.57 12.02
N THR A 59 -17.38 9.33 12.93
CA THR A 59 -16.35 10.31 12.58
C THR A 59 -15.09 9.54 12.20
N ILE A 60 -14.68 9.66 10.94
CA ILE A 60 -13.34 9.22 10.52
C ILE A 60 -12.37 10.13 11.27
N ASP A 61 -11.57 9.52 12.15
CA ASP A 61 -10.54 10.26 12.89
C ASP A 61 -9.50 10.73 11.88
N SER A 62 -9.48 12.02 11.56
CA SER A 62 -8.65 12.62 10.52
C SER A 62 -7.17 12.79 10.92
N THR A 63 -6.72 12.06 11.94
CA THR A 63 -5.39 12.25 12.55
C THR A 63 -4.25 11.54 11.84
N THR A 64 -4.50 10.79 10.78
CA THR A 64 -3.44 10.14 10.03
C THR A 64 -2.81 11.11 9.03
N SER A 65 -1.57 11.51 9.30
CA SER A 65 -0.72 12.14 8.29
C SER A 65 -0.15 11.07 7.36
N TRP A 66 -0.07 11.39 6.07
CA TRP A 66 0.63 10.58 5.06
C TRP A 66 1.69 11.42 4.38
N ASN A 67 2.69 10.77 3.79
CA ASN A 67 3.72 11.43 3.01
C ASN A 67 3.52 11.16 1.51
N ILE A 68 3.66 12.19 0.70
CA ILE A 68 3.69 12.05 -0.76
C ILE A 68 5.02 11.40 -1.15
N CYS A 69 4.94 10.19 -1.74
CA CYS A 69 6.10 9.39 -2.10
C CYS A 69 6.34 9.36 -3.61
N GLU A 70 7.52 9.78 -4.05
CA GLU A 70 7.93 9.64 -5.45
C GLU A 70 8.72 8.35 -5.66
N THR A 71 8.35 7.59 -6.70
CA THR A 71 9.03 6.34 -7.07
C THR A 71 10.00 6.56 -8.21
N ILE A 72 11.27 6.20 -8.01
CA ILE A 72 12.36 6.41 -8.96
C ILE A 72 13.05 5.07 -9.26
N TYR A 73 13.09 4.68 -10.53
CA TYR A 73 13.89 3.55 -10.97
C TYR A 73 15.36 3.98 -11.07
N ALA A 74 16.21 3.34 -10.27
CA ALA A 74 17.61 3.73 -10.09
C ALA A 74 18.53 2.95 -11.06
N GLN A 75 18.44 3.23 -12.35
CA GLN A 75 19.36 2.65 -13.32
C GLN A 75 20.80 3.19 -13.19
N ASN A 76 20.95 4.43 -12.73
CA ASN A 76 22.21 5.10 -12.50
C ASN A 76 22.05 6.03 -11.30
N GLU A 77 23.02 6.01 -10.38
CA GLU A 77 22.94 6.74 -9.11
C GLU A 77 22.84 8.25 -9.29
N ALA A 78 23.70 8.82 -10.14
CA ALA A 78 23.74 10.27 -10.32
C ALA A 78 22.44 10.80 -10.93
N HIS A 79 21.86 10.07 -11.90
CA HIS A 79 20.61 10.45 -12.52
C HIS A 79 19.43 10.28 -11.56
N ALA A 80 19.38 9.17 -10.82
CA ALA A 80 18.33 8.92 -9.84
C ALA A 80 18.40 9.91 -8.66
N ASN A 81 19.61 10.25 -8.17
CA ASN A 81 19.80 11.27 -7.17
C ASN A 81 19.31 12.64 -7.65
N LYS A 82 19.63 13.04 -8.90
CA LYS A 82 19.13 14.29 -9.47
C LYS A 82 17.60 14.32 -9.54
N LYS A 83 16.96 13.21 -9.95
CA LYS A 83 15.49 13.08 -9.96
C LYS A 83 14.91 13.20 -8.54
N ALA A 84 15.55 12.57 -7.56
CA ALA A 84 15.15 12.64 -6.15
C ALA A 84 15.15 14.09 -5.62
N HIS A 85 16.23 14.83 -5.82
CA HIS A 85 16.28 16.23 -5.45
C HIS A 85 15.23 17.08 -6.15
N TYR A 86 14.98 16.80 -7.44
CA TYR A 86 13.94 17.49 -8.18
C TYR A 86 12.56 17.19 -7.60
N ALA A 87 12.24 15.91 -7.33
CA ALA A 87 10.95 15.50 -6.74
C ALA A 87 10.71 16.15 -5.37
N LEU A 88 11.72 16.14 -4.48
CA LEU A 88 11.66 16.81 -3.18
C LEU A 88 11.43 18.32 -3.34
N SER A 89 12.06 18.97 -4.32
CA SER A 89 11.85 20.39 -4.60
C SER A 89 10.45 20.70 -5.14
N LYS A 90 9.68 19.67 -5.58
CA LYS A 90 8.33 19.78 -6.11
C LYS A 90 7.25 19.29 -5.16
N GLY A 91 7.62 18.93 -3.94
CA GLY A 91 6.67 18.59 -2.89
C GLY A 91 6.58 17.11 -2.57
N ALA A 92 7.46 16.26 -3.09
CA ALA A 92 7.60 14.92 -2.55
C ALA A 92 8.14 14.99 -1.11
N GLU A 93 7.61 14.17 -0.23
CA GLU A 93 7.95 14.14 1.20
C GLU A 93 8.69 12.85 1.57
N SER A 94 8.66 11.87 0.69
CA SER A 94 9.39 10.60 0.80
C SER A 94 9.80 10.10 -0.57
N LEU A 95 10.76 9.17 -0.61
CA LEU A 95 11.30 8.63 -1.85
C LEU A 95 11.33 7.11 -1.82
N ARG A 96 10.96 6.50 -2.93
CA ARG A 96 11.05 5.07 -3.15
C ARG A 96 11.96 4.81 -4.34
N PHE A 97 13.04 4.06 -4.13
CA PHE A 97 13.94 3.68 -5.20
C PHE A 97 13.79 2.20 -5.53
N ILE A 98 13.61 1.90 -6.80
CA ILE A 98 13.71 0.55 -7.34
C ILE A 98 15.16 0.32 -7.75
N ILE A 99 15.84 -0.61 -7.09
CA ILE A 99 17.27 -0.91 -7.28
C ILE A 99 17.41 -2.19 -8.12
N PRO A 100 17.84 -2.10 -9.39
CA PRO A 100 17.88 -3.25 -10.29
C PRO A 100 19.03 -4.23 -10.04
N ASN A 101 20.14 -3.78 -9.47
CA ASN A 101 21.31 -4.61 -9.23
C ASN A 101 22.13 -4.13 -8.03
N LYS A 102 22.99 -4.99 -7.50
CA LYS A 102 23.80 -4.74 -6.31
C LYS A 102 25.06 -3.90 -6.54
N GLU A 103 25.34 -3.54 -7.77
CA GLU A 103 26.51 -2.71 -8.11
C GLU A 103 26.27 -1.23 -7.81
N LEU A 104 25.00 -0.84 -7.65
CA LEU A 104 24.60 0.51 -7.30
C LEU A 104 25.03 0.90 -5.87
N SER A 105 25.65 2.05 -5.73
CA SER A 105 26.02 2.62 -4.44
C SER A 105 24.85 3.38 -3.81
N ILE A 106 24.28 2.85 -2.71
CA ILE A 106 23.24 3.55 -1.94
C ILE A 106 23.76 4.91 -1.43
N GLN A 107 25.01 4.99 -1.01
CA GLN A 107 25.61 6.25 -0.54
C GLN A 107 25.66 7.31 -1.64
N ALA A 108 26.00 6.92 -2.88
CA ALA A 108 25.97 7.82 -4.02
C ALA A 108 24.55 8.22 -4.41
N LEU A 109 23.61 7.25 -4.36
CA LEU A 109 22.20 7.47 -4.64
C LEU A 109 21.55 8.47 -3.69
N LEU A 110 21.87 8.39 -2.41
CA LEU A 110 21.30 9.23 -1.34
C LEU A 110 22.13 10.48 -1.01
N LYS A 111 23.13 10.79 -1.83
CA LYS A 111 24.01 11.94 -1.60
C LYS A 111 23.23 13.24 -1.43
N ASN A 112 23.51 13.95 -0.33
CA ASN A 112 22.89 15.24 0.01
C ASN A 112 21.36 15.20 0.22
N ILE A 113 20.76 14.02 0.42
CA ILE A 113 19.36 13.88 0.85
C ILE A 113 19.36 13.86 2.39
N ASP A 114 18.50 14.66 2.99
CA ASP A 114 18.33 14.66 4.45
C ASP A 114 17.52 13.43 4.88
N LEU A 115 18.22 12.42 5.35
CA LEU A 115 17.62 11.15 5.80
C LEU A 115 16.87 11.27 7.14
N THR A 116 17.00 12.37 7.86
CA THR A 116 16.30 12.56 9.14
C THR A 116 14.86 13.02 8.94
N SER A 117 14.60 13.75 7.87
CA SER A 117 13.29 14.29 7.52
C SER A 117 12.60 13.57 6.36
N THR A 118 13.36 12.83 5.52
CA THR A 118 12.84 12.18 4.31
C THR A 118 12.88 10.67 4.47
N PRO A 119 11.72 9.99 4.66
CA PRO A 119 11.64 8.54 4.62
C PRO A 119 12.09 7.98 3.26
N ILE A 120 12.94 6.97 3.29
CA ILE A 120 13.48 6.31 2.09
C ILE A 120 13.02 4.85 2.07
N TYR A 121 12.51 4.42 0.93
CA TYR A 121 12.12 3.04 0.66
C TYR A 121 12.99 2.49 -0.48
N LEU A 122 13.56 1.30 -0.29
CA LEU A 122 14.34 0.60 -1.30
C LEU A 122 13.63 -0.70 -1.67
N ASP A 123 13.25 -0.83 -2.93
CA ASP A 123 12.75 -2.07 -3.52
C ASP A 123 13.88 -2.71 -4.30
N LEU A 124 14.36 -3.86 -3.84
CA LEU A 124 15.45 -4.56 -4.50
C LEU A 124 14.90 -5.56 -5.51
N GLU A 125 15.37 -5.50 -6.77
CA GLU A 125 15.08 -6.52 -7.78
C GLU A 125 16.02 -7.76 -7.66
N PHE A 126 16.76 -7.82 -6.57
CA PHE A 126 17.67 -8.94 -6.20
C PHE A 126 17.59 -9.18 -4.69
N LEU A 127 18.14 -10.28 -4.23
CA LEU A 127 18.18 -10.63 -2.81
C LEU A 127 19.63 -10.80 -2.35
N ASP A 128 20.11 -9.87 -1.53
CA ASP A 128 21.47 -9.90 -1.00
C ASP A 128 21.54 -9.27 0.40
N ALA A 129 21.81 -10.10 1.41
CA ALA A 129 21.89 -9.66 2.79
C ALA A 129 23.10 -8.77 3.08
N GLU A 130 24.23 -8.95 2.37
CA GLU A 130 25.41 -8.10 2.55
C GLU A 130 25.18 -6.70 2.00
N PHE A 131 24.48 -6.59 0.86
CA PHE A 131 24.06 -5.28 0.34
C PHE A 131 23.20 -4.53 1.37
N VAL A 132 22.27 -5.22 2.02
CA VAL A 132 21.41 -4.62 3.05
C VAL A 132 22.21 -4.19 4.28
N LYS A 133 23.14 -5.01 4.76
CA LYS A 133 24.00 -4.66 5.91
C LYS A 133 24.88 -3.44 5.69
N ASN A 134 25.28 -3.21 4.45
CA ASN A 134 26.09 -2.05 4.06
C ASN A 134 25.27 -0.77 3.85
N SER A 135 23.95 -0.85 3.99
CA SER A 135 23.07 0.31 3.86
C SER A 135 22.98 1.11 5.16
N PRO A 136 22.89 2.45 5.12
CA PRO A 136 22.69 3.24 6.33
C PRO A 136 21.33 2.94 6.98
N HIS A 137 21.36 2.55 8.25
CA HIS A 137 20.29 1.80 8.91
C HIS A 137 19.01 2.51 9.31
N THR A 138 19.13 3.74 9.82
CA THR A 138 18.14 4.25 10.76
C THR A 138 16.87 4.79 10.09
N SER A 139 16.97 5.26 8.87
CA SER A 139 15.87 5.93 8.16
C SER A 139 15.47 5.26 6.84
N ILE A 140 16.12 4.14 6.48
CA ILE A 140 15.84 3.42 5.24
C ILE A 140 14.96 2.21 5.52
N HIS A 141 13.91 2.08 4.72
CA HIS A 141 13.05 0.91 4.70
C HIS A 141 13.40 0.06 3.48
N ILE A 142 13.91 -1.14 3.73
CA ILE A 142 14.23 -2.08 2.65
C ILE A 142 13.07 -3.06 2.52
N ASN A 143 12.44 -3.04 1.37
CA ASN A 143 11.34 -3.92 1.06
C ASN A 143 11.89 -5.27 0.60
N THR A 144 11.79 -6.27 1.48
CA THR A 144 12.21 -7.66 1.22
C THR A 144 10.98 -8.55 1.28
N ASP A 145 10.65 -9.18 0.15
CA ASP A 145 9.49 -10.05 0.01
C ASP A 145 9.82 -11.21 -0.94
N ILE A 146 10.34 -12.33 -0.39
CA ILE A 146 10.76 -13.50 -1.16
C ILE A 146 9.55 -14.29 -1.69
N ILE A 147 8.47 -14.38 -0.91
CA ILE A 147 7.23 -15.04 -1.33
C ILE A 147 6.53 -14.19 -2.40
N GLY A 148 6.51 -12.86 -2.24
CA GLY A 148 5.97 -11.95 -3.24
C GLY A 148 6.74 -12.03 -4.56
N ASN A 149 8.07 -12.20 -4.52
CA ASN A 149 8.86 -12.45 -5.72
C ASN A 149 8.47 -13.77 -6.40
N LEU A 150 8.32 -14.84 -5.61
CA LEU A 150 7.89 -16.15 -6.12
C LEU A 150 6.51 -16.06 -6.79
N ILE A 151 5.56 -15.38 -6.17
CA ILE A 151 4.20 -15.19 -6.73
C ILE A 151 4.25 -14.39 -8.04
N LYS A 152 5.07 -13.33 -8.08
CA LYS A 152 5.19 -12.43 -9.23
C LYS A 152 5.91 -13.08 -10.43
N SER A 153 7.00 -13.82 -10.17
CA SER A 153 7.90 -14.34 -11.20
C SER A 153 7.73 -15.84 -11.49
N GLY A 154 7.09 -16.56 -10.57
CA GLY A 154 7.04 -18.03 -10.58
C GLY A 154 8.34 -18.68 -10.11
N ASN A 155 9.36 -17.92 -9.71
CA ASN A 155 10.66 -18.42 -9.34
C ASN A 155 11.17 -17.77 -8.04
N TRP A 156 11.96 -18.52 -7.29
CA TRP A 156 12.81 -17.96 -6.23
C TRP A 156 13.91 -17.09 -6.85
N PHE A 157 14.52 -16.20 -6.08
CA PHE A 157 15.71 -15.46 -6.55
C PHE A 157 16.85 -16.43 -6.88
N THR A 158 17.11 -17.39 -6.01
CA THR A 158 18.08 -18.46 -6.19
C THR A 158 17.42 -19.83 -5.98
N ASN A 159 17.00 -20.12 -4.75
CA ASN A 159 16.24 -21.30 -4.35
C ASN A 159 15.63 -21.07 -2.96
N LEU A 160 14.67 -21.93 -2.58
CA LEU A 160 13.96 -21.85 -1.31
C LEU A 160 14.89 -21.63 -0.10
N LYS A 161 15.95 -22.45 -0.02
CA LYS A 161 16.84 -22.45 1.16
C LYS A 161 17.71 -21.19 1.22
N GLU A 162 18.29 -20.79 0.11
CA GLU A 162 19.16 -19.62 0.05
C GLU A 162 18.38 -18.35 0.24
N ASP A 163 17.20 -18.24 -0.38
CA ASP A 163 16.34 -17.07 -0.23
C ASP A 163 15.88 -16.88 1.22
N HIS A 164 15.52 -17.97 1.93
CA HIS A 164 15.20 -17.88 3.36
C HIS A 164 16.43 -17.51 4.21
N ASN A 165 17.62 -18.02 3.90
CA ASN A 165 18.84 -17.63 4.60
C ASN A 165 19.13 -16.13 4.45
N HIS A 166 18.98 -15.58 3.26
CA HIS A 166 19.13 -14.13 3.02
C HIS A 166 18.03 -13.34 3.74
N PHE A 167 16.78 -13.80 3.66
CA PHE A 167 15.65 -13.17 4.36
C PHE A 167 15.89 -13.11 5.86
N ASP A 168 16.29 -14.22 6.49
CA ASP A 168 16.59 -14.28 7.92
C ASP A 168 17.71 -13.32 8.31
N ALA A 169 18.77 -13.25 7.52
CA ALA A 169 19.88 -12.34 7.77
C ALA A 169 19.44 -10.87 7.66
N ILE A 170 18.56 -10.54 6.70
CA ILE A 170 18.00 -9.21 6.52
C ILE A 170 17.08 -8.85 7.69
N VAL A 171 16.15 -9.74 8.03
CA VAL A 171 15.20 -9.50 9.14
C VAL A 171 15.92 -9.36 10.47
N LYS A 172 16.91 -10.21 10.74
CA LYS A 172 17.74 -10.13 11.95
C LYS A 172 18.47 -8.77 12.05
N HIS A 173 18.88 -8.22 10.93
CA HIS A 173 19.61 -6.97 10.88
C HIS A 173 18.72 -5.75 10.97
N THR A 174 17.54 -5.77 10.30
CA THR A 174 16.65 -4.63 10.16
C THR A 174 15.47 -4.62 11.12
N ASN A 175 15.10 -5.76 11.69
CA ASN A 175 13.82 -6.01 12.37
C ASN A 175 12.61 -5.64 11.51
N LYS A 176 12.74 -5.78 10.17
CA LYS A 176 11.70 -5.40 9.21
C LYS A 176 11.62 -6.42 8.08
N PHE A 177 10.40 -6.58 7.56
CA PHE A 177 10.15 -7.22 6.27
C PHE A 177 8.96 -6.53 5.58
N SER A 178 8.70 -6.86 4.33
CA SER A 178 7.59 -6.30 3.59
C SER A 178 6.73 -7.39 2.96
N VAL A 179 5.47 -7.02 2.68
CA VAL A 179 4.52 -7.84 1.92
C VAL A 179 4.03 -7.01 0.74
N ASN A 180 4.29 -7.46 -0.47
CA ASN A 180 3.86 -6.79 -1.68
C ASN A 180 2.44 -7.20 -2.05
N VAL A 181 1.48 -6.54 -1.44
CA VAL A 181 0.04 -6.80 -1.61
C VAL A 181 -0.43 -6.40 -3.01
N SER A 182 0.24 -5.43 -3.65
CA SER A 182 -0.10 -4.97 -5.00
C SER A 182 -0.02 -6.07 -6.05
N THR A 183 0.78 -7.11 -5.82
CA THR A 183 0.85 -8.27 -6.70
C THR A 183 -0.50 -8.97 -6.83
N TYR A 184 -1.25 -9.10 -5.74
CA TYR A 184 -2.57 -9.74 -5.73
C TYR A 184 -3.60 -8.92 -6.49
N GLN A 185 -3.64 -7.60 -6.25
CA GLN A 185 -4.59 -6.74 -6.93
C GLN A 185 -4.30 -6.65 -8.43
N ASN A 186 -3.05 -6.52 -8.83
CA ASN A 186 -2.66 -6.45 -10.23
C ASN A 186 -3.00 -7.73 -11.02
N THR A 187 -3.23 -8.84 -10.32
CA THR A 187 -3.70 -10.10 -10.92
C THR A 187 -5.22 -10.29 -10.82
N GLY A 188 -5.96 -9.30 -10.32
CA GLY A 188 -7.41 -9.28 -10.33
C GLY A 188 -8.10 -9.61 -9.00
N ALA A 189 -7.35 -9.65 -7.89
CA ALA A 189 -7.97 -9.80 -6.58
C ALA A 189 -8.79 -8.55 -6.22
N ASN A 190 -10.00 -8.76 -5.68
CA ASN A 190 -10.78 -7.67 -5.10
C ASN A 190 -10.20 -7.26 -3.73
N MET A 191 -10.70 -6.16 -3.14
CA MET A 191 -10.17 -5.62 -1.89
C MET A 191 -10.23 -6.61 -0.72
N VAL A 192 -11.27 -7.45 -0.62
CA VAL A 192 -11.39 -8.48 0.42
C VAL A 192 -10.36 -9.57 0.22
N GLN A 193 -10.19 -10.05 -1.01
CA GLN A 193 -9.16 -11.03 -1.35
C GLN A 193 -7.76 -10.46 -1.16
N GLN A 194 -7.52 -9.20 -1.54
CA GLN A 194 -6.26 -8.51 -1.33
C GLN A 194 -5.88 -8.50 0.16
N LEU A 195 -6.83 -8.13 1.03
CA LEU A 195 -6.61 -8.14 2.48
C LEU A 195 -6.37 -9.55 3.02
N ALA A 196 -7.20 -10.52 2.61
CA ALA A 196 -7.06 -11.90 3.06
C ALA A 196 -5.71 -12.50 2.69
N TYR A 197 -5.26 -12.31 1.44
CA TYR A 197 -3.95 -12.77 0.99
C TYR A 197 -2.80 -12.03 1.67
N ALA A 198 -2.92 -10.72 1.90
CA ALA A 198 -1.92 -9.96 2.63
C ALA A 198 -1.71 -10.51 4.05
N LEU A 199 -2.80 -10.79 4.75
CA LEU A 199 -2.74 -11.35 6.11
C LEU A 199 -2.20 -12.78 6.12
N ALA A 200 -2.62 -13.64 5.18
CA ALA A 200 -2.10 -14.99 5.05
C ALA A 200 -0.60 -15.00 4.73
N HIS A 201 -0.16 -14.17 3.80
CA HIS A 201 1.25 -14.00 3.42
C HIS A 201 2.09 -13.50 4.61
N THR A 202 1.58 -12.51 5.34
CA THR A 202 2.23 -12.02 6.57
C THR A 202 2.34 -13.12 7.61
N ASN A 203 1.28 -13.90 7.81
CA ASN A 203 1.26 -14.99 8.78
C ASN A 203 2.30 -16.08 8.45
N GLU A 204 2.55 -16.35 7.17
CA GLU A 204 3.59 -17.28 6.75
C GLU A 204 4.98 -16.79 7.19
N TYR A 205 5.31 -15.52 6.96
CA TYR A 205 6.56 -14.96 7.47
C TYR A 205 6.65 -14.96 8.99
N LEU A 206 5.57 -14.62 9.69
CA LEU A 206 5.55 -14.62 11.15
C LEU A 206 5.78 -16.04 11.71
N ASN A 207 5.17 -17.05 11.10
CA ASN A 207 5.38 -18.46 11.47
C ASN A 207 6.82 -18.89 11.21
N HIS A 208 7.39 -18.51 10.06
CA HIS A 208 8.80 -18.80 9.75
C HIS A 208 9.73 -18.16 10.78
N ILE A 209 9.56 -16.87 11.06
CA ILE A 209 10.37 -16.11 12.02
C ILE A 209 10.23 -16.70 13.43
N HIS A 210 9.00 -17.04 13.86
CA HIS A 210 8.74 -17.64 15.17
C HIS A 210 9.43 -18.99 15.33
N ASN A 211 9.42 -19.82 14.30
CA ASN A 211 10.01 -21.15 14.31
C ASN A 211 11.53 -21.14 14.10
N THR A 212 12.12 -20.00 13.73
CA THR A 212 13.55 -19.85 13.51
C THR A 212 14.22 -19.31 14.78
N GLU A 213 14.60 -20.20 15.71
CA GLU A 213 15.22 -19.83 16.99
C GLU A 213 16.44 -18.89 16.86
N ALA A 214 17.20 -19.01 15.76
CA ALA A 214 18.38 -18.19 15.48
C ALA A 214 18.07 -16.70 15.29
N LEU A 215 16.81 -16.32 14.99
CA LEU A 215 16.43 -14.94 14.81
C LEU A 215 16.25 -14.21 16.16
N ASN A 216 15.85 -14.93 17.21
CA ASN A 216 15.62 -14.38 18.56
C ASN A 216 14.85 -13.06 18.58
N ILE A 217 13.85 -12.94 17.68
CA ILE A 217 13.00 -11.76 17.56
C ILE A 217 11.83 -11.89 18.53
N LYS A 218 11.68 -10.90 19.41
CA LYS A 218 10.58 -10.85 20.35
C LYS A 218 9.37 -10.16 19.73
N PHE A 219 8.22 -10.83 19.76
CA PHE A 219 6.94 -10.29 19.35
C PHE A 219 6.29 -9.49 20.48
N GLY A 220 5.61 -8.39 20.14
CA GLY A 220 4.74 -7.70 21.09
C GLY A 220 5.40 -6.71 22.06
N GLU A 221 6.69 -6.50 22.01
CA GLU A 221 7.34 -5.45 22.79
C GLU A 221 7.23 -4.10 22.05
N SER A 222 6.68 -3.08 22.69
CA SER A 222 6.54 -1.72 22.13
C SER A 222 7.86 -0.90 22.20
N ASN A 223 8.99 -1.56 22.04
CA ASN A 223 10.31 -0.92 22.01
C ASN A 223 10.84 -0.82 20.58
N ASN A 224 11.95 -0.12 20.38
CA ASN A 224 12.58 0.10 19.07
C ASN A 224 13.05 -1.21 18.37
N ASN A 225 13.00 -2.35 19.06
CA ASN A 225 13.37 -3.67 18.55
C ASN A 225 12.17 -4.52 18.12
N ALA A 226 10.95 -3.96 18.12
CA ALA A 226 9.78 -4.66 17.63
C ALA A 226 9.91 -4.95 16.13
N LEU A 227 9.48 -6.14 15.71
CA LEU A 227 9.38 -6.50 14.30
C LEU A 227 8.35 -5.60 13.60
N LYS A 228 8.73 -5.03 12.46
CA LYS A 228 7.87 -4.16 11.66
C LYS A 228 7.57 -4.78 10.31
N VAL A 229 6.32 -4.71 9.90
CA VAL A 229 5.86 -5.18 8.59
C VAL A 229 5.43 -3.99 7.75
N ASN A 230 5.97 -3.89 6.53
CA ASN A 230 5.57 -2.90 5.55
C ASN A 230 4.66 -3.55 4.52
N PHE A 231 3.48 -3.00 4.31
CA PHE A 231 2.56 -3.43 3.27
C PHE A 231 2.62 -2.48 2.08
N ASN A 232 2.90 -3.02 0.89
CA ASN A 232 2.79 -2.29 -0.37
C ASN A 232 1.45 -2.62 -1.00
N VAL A 233 0.49 -1.71 -0.91
CA VAL A 233 -0.88 -1.89 -1.39
C VAL A 233 -1.10 -1.05 -2.63
N SER A 234 -1.70 -1.61 -3.67
CA SER A 234 -2.19 -0.85 -4.82
C SER A 234 -3.65 -0.48 -4.60
N ILE A 235 -4.02 0.68 -5.12
CA ILE A 235 -5.40 1.14 -5.18
C ILE A 235 -5.91 0.91 -6.60
N GLY A 236 -7.05 0.24 -6.75
CA GLY A 236 -7.68 -0.04 -8.04
C GLY A 236 -8.57 1.10 -8.53
N THR A 237 -9.42 0.77 -9.48
CA THR A 237 -10.33 1.74 -10.13
C THR A 237 -11.40 2.28 -9.20
N ASN A 238 -11.74 1.53 -8.14
CA ASN A 238 -12.73 1.94 -7.15
C ASN A 238 -12.07 2.47 -5.88
N TYR A 239 -11.18 3.45 -6.06
CA TYR A 239 -10.28 3.90 -5.00
C TYR A 239 -10.98 4.42 -3.74
N PHE A 240 -12.20 4.97 -3.85
CA PHE A 240 -12.95 5.42 -2.67
C PHE A 240 -13.32 4.26 -1.75
N PHE A 241 -13.75 3.14 -2.31
CA PHE A 241 -14.02 1.92 -1.53
C PHE A 241 -12.75 1.34 -0.91
N GLU A 242 -11.67 1.35 -1.65
CA GLU A 242 -10.40 0.78 -1.21
C GLU A 242 -9.72 1.62 -0.14
N ILE A 243 -9.86 2.94 -0.19
CA ILE A 243 -9.37 3.81 0.89
C ILE A 243 -10.24 3.66 2.14
N ALA A 244 -11.56 3.52 2.00
CA ALA A 244 -12.47 3.35 3.12
C ALA A 244 -12.29 2.03 3.83
#